data_e69dc43d8781c44a5b125e429dae04c3
#
_entry.id   e69dc43d8781c44a5b125e429dae04c3
#
_cell.length_a   1.000
_cell.length_b   1.000
_cell.length_c   1.000
_cell.angle_alpha   90.00
_cell.angle_beta   90.00
_cell.angle_gamma   90.00
#
_symmetry.space_group_name_H-M   'P 1'
#
loop_
_entity.id
_entity.type
_entity.pdbx_description
1 polymer ?
#
loop_
_entity_poly.entity_id
_entity_poly.type
_entity_poly.pdbx_seq_one_letter_code
_entity_poly.pdbx_strand_id
1 'polypeptide(L)'
;MRLCSLTTALILLSTDGTHAAEDYCFGCHTVMEGTSLVFKDDVHYHKGLSCADCHGGDPKINDMNLSKTPETGFRRRATRETVPAYCGRCHSDPNFMAQVNPKLRVDQLALYNKSVHGRQLAAGRTEASECVDCHGVHNIRAVSDPCSPVSPAQVTETCAKCHVATAEAFRESPHGHEFTYDRRPGCVTCHASHATESATTAMLTGKDAVCVRCHKAGSDGAKTAAGIAQVLTRLETADPNAKEALARLRVAVHTFDMDAVQRAADSATVSPEAVRK
;
A
#
# COMPACT_ATOMS: atom_id res chain seq x y z
N MET A 1 -16.25 9.90 -7.84
CA MET A 1 -15.24 10.63 -7.05
C MET A 1 -15.95 11.48 -6.00
N ARG A 2 -15.99 11.04 -4.74
CA ARG A 2 -16.37 11.92 -3.65
C ARG A 2 -15.12 12.71 -3.27
N LEU A 3 -15.19 14.04 -3.38
CA LEU A 3 -14.16 14.92 -2.88
C LEU A 3 -14.00 14.67 -1.37
N CYS A 4 -12.83 14.24 -0.93
CA CYS A 4 -12.38 14.34 0.46
C CYS A 4 -12.07 15.81 0.76
N SER A 5 -13.08 16.69 0.54
CA SER A 5 -13.02 18.11 0.86
C SER A 5 -13.28 18.30 2.34
N LEU A 6 -12.50 19.16 2.93
CA LEU A 6 -12.56 19.65 4.29
C LEU A 6 -14.00 19.99 4.71
N THR A 7 -14.65 19.10 5.44
CA THR A 7 -15.79 19.48 6.26
C THR A 7 -15.22 20.15 7.50
N THR A 8 -15.37 21.47 7.56
CA THR A 8 -15.08 22.26 8.75
C THR A 8 -16.02 21.80 9.87
N ALA A 9 -15.55 20.82 10.64
CA ALA A 9 -16.22 20.45 11.88
C ALA A 9 -15.90 21.54 12.91
N LEU A 10 -16.94 22.10 13.48
CA LEU A 10 -16.88 23.04 14.60
C LEU A 10 -16.25 22.30 15.80
N ILE A 11 -14.94 22.52 16.01
CA ILE A 11 -14.19 21.89 17.09
C ILE A 11 -14.53 22.65 18.37
N LEU A 12 -15.25 21.96 19.26
CA LEU A 12 -15.30 22.33 20.68
C LEU A 12 -13.86 22.30 21.21
N LEU A 13 -13.43 23.43 21.74
CA LEU A 13 -12.12 23.62 22.38
C LEU A 13 -11.96 22.62 23.54
N SER A 14 -11.41 21.45 23.24
CA SER A 14 -10.72 20.64 24.22
C SER A 14 -9.33 21.24 24.39
N THR A 15 -8.92 21.45 25.61
CA THR A 15 -7.60 21.92 26.03
C THR A 15 -6.56 20.96 25.51
N ASP A 16 -6.08 21.19 24.30
CA ASP A 16 -5.01 20.40 23.69
C ASP A 16 -3.72 20.67 24.46
N GLY A 17 -3.13 19.56 24.88
CA GLY A 17 -1.94 19.50 25.71
C GLY A 17 -0.77 20.33 25.17
N THR A 18 -0.06 20.86 26.08
CA THR A 18 1.08 21.77 26.13
C THR A 18 2.28 21.46 25.22
N HIS A 19 2.18 20.66 24.16
CA HIS A 19 3.32 20.28 23.33
C HIS A 19 3.60 21.22 22.14
N ALA A 20 2.65 22.05 21.74
CA ALA A 20 2.81 22.94 20.57
C ALA A 20 3.50 24.28 20.88
N ALA A 21 3.67 24.65 22.16
CA ALA A 21 4.12 25.98 22.54
C ALA A 21 5.66 26.19 22.42
N GLU A 22 6.46 25.14 22.21
CA GLU A 22 7.92 25.24 22.15
C GLU A 22 8.56 24.40 21.02
N ASP A 23 7.82 24.03 19.98
CA ASP A 23 8.38 23.31 18.82
C ASP A 23 8.76 24.31 17.72
N TYR A 24 10.02 24.76 17.75
CA TYR A 24 10.55 25.68 16.73
C TYR A 24 10.68 25.03 15.37
N CYS A 25 10.77 23.69 15.26
CA CYS A 25 10.73 23.01 13.97
C CYS A 25 9.40 23.30 13.26
N PHE A 26 8.30 23.09 14.00
CA PHE A 26 6.96 23.34 13.47
C PHE A 26 6.73 24.82 13.17
N GLY A 27 7.14 25.73 14.09
CA GLY A 27 7.02 27.17 13.89
C GLY A 27 7.70 27.66 12.62
N CYS A 28 8.96 27.28 12.40
CA CYS A 28 9.70 27.67 11.20
C CYS A 28 9.17 27.04 9.93
N HIS A 29 8.90 25.73 9.93
CA HIS A 29 8.46 25.01 8.74
C HIS A 29 7.02 25.37 8.32
N THR A 30 6.20 25.89 9.21
CA THR A 30 4.84 26.36 8.88
C THR A 30 4.86 27.60 7.99
N VAL A 31 5.83 28.52 8.21
CA VAL A 31 5.95 29.74 7.39
C VAL A 31 6.72 29.53 6.08
N MET A 32 7.43 28.40 5.94
CA MET A 32 8.24 28.10 4.75
C MET A 32 7.44 27.43 3.62
N GLU A 33 6.13 27.42 3.69
CA GLU A 33 5.23 26.70 2.77
C GLU A 33 5.65 25.25 2.50
N GLY A 34 4.93 24.29 3.03
CA GLY A 34 5.32 22.90 2.84
C GLY A 34 4.45 21.89 3.57
N THR A 35 4.97 20.69 3.66
CA THR A 35 4.31 19.50 4.22
C THR A 35 4.02 19.58 5.72
N SER A 36 4.62 20.56 6.43
CA SER A 36 4.36 20.79 7.86
C SER A 36 2.93 21.18 8.17
N LEU A 37 2.25 21.91 7.26
CA LEU A 37 0.85 22.31 7.46
C LEU A 37 -0.08 21.09 7.51
N VAL A 38 0.17 20.07 6.69
CA VAL A 38 -0.64 18.87 6.63
C VAL A 38 -0.31 17.87 7.75
N PHE A 39 0.82 18.06 8.46
CA PHE A 39 1.20 17.20 9.58
C PHE A 39 0.23 17.28 10.76
N LYS A 40 -0.51 18.37 10.90
CA LYS A 40 -1.59 18.48 11.92
C LYS A 40 -2.73 17.48 11.72
N ASP A 41 -2.92 16.99 10.49
CA ASP A 41 -3.91 15.98 10.17
C ASP A 41 -3.34 14.56 10.27
N ASP A 42 -2.05 14.42 10.61
CA ASP A 42 -1.34 13.14 10.69
C ASP A 42 -1.66 12.41 12.00
N VAL A 43 -1.83 11.10 11.93
CA VAL A 43 -2.07 10.26 13.12
C VAL A 43 -0.95 10.38 14.16
N HIS A 44 0.28 10.63 13.73
CA HIS A 44 1.41 10.80 14.64
C HIS A 44 1.30 12.10 15.44
N TYR A 45 0.89 13.19 14.80
CA TYR A 45 0.61 14.45 15.50
C TYR A 45 -0.48 14.26 16.57
N HIS A 46 -1.58 13.60 16.22
CA HIS A 46 -2.67 13.31 17.16
C HIS A 46 -2.27 12.35 18.30
N LYS A 47 -1.11 11.67 18.17
CA LYS A 47 -0.51 10.86 19.22
C LYS A 47 0.57 11.59 20.01
N GLY A 48 0.72 12.90 19.80
CA GLY A 48 1.69 13.74 20.50
C GLY A 48 3.10 13.64 19.96
N LEU A 49 3.31 13.04 18.78
CA LEU A 49 4.61 13.00 18.13
C LEU A 49 4.88 14.30 17.37
N SER A 50 6.12 14.75 17.38
CA SER A 50 6.60 15.96 16.72
C SER A 50 7.49 15.64 15.52
N CYS A 51 7.94 16.69 14.82
CA CYS A 51 8.92 16.56 13.76
C CYS A 51 10.22 15.88 14.24
N ALA A 52 10.66 16.21 15.46
CA ALA A 52 11.89 15.68 16.03
C ALA A 52 11.83 14.18 16.35
N ASP A 53 10.66 13.63 16.66
CA ASP A 53 10.51 12.19 16.91
C ASP A 53 10.87 11.35 15.68
N CYS A 54 10.57 11.88 14.50
CA CYS A 54 10.95 11.27 13.23
C CYS A 54 12.33 11.73 12.77
N HIS A 55 12.54 13.04 12.66
CA HIS A 55 13.73 13.62 12.04
C HIS A 55 14.89 13.83 12.97
N GLY A 56 14.71 13.66 14.28
CA GLY A 56 15.70 14.09 15.28
C GLY A 56 15.84 15.61 15.29
N GLY A 57 16.94 16.09 15.82
CA GLY A 57 17.14 17.51 16.07
C GLY A 57 16.59 17.93 17.44
N ASP A 58 16.86 19.16 17.84
CA ASP A 58 16.31 19.72 19.07
C ASP A 58 15.20 20.73 18.76
N PRO A 59 13.93 20.41 19.02
CA PRO A 59 12.81 21.29 18.73
C PRO A 59 12.76 22.54 19.62
N LYS A 60 13.55 22.61 20.69
CA LYS A 60 13.60 23.73 21.64
C LYS A 60 14.62 24.79 21.24
N ILE A 61 15.48 24.52 20.27
CA ILE A 61 16.47 25.45 19.77
C ILE A 61 15.90 26.24 18.59
N ASN A 62 15.75 27.56 18.78
CA ASN A 62 15.31 28.48 17.72
C ASN A 62 16.50 28.97 16.85
N ASP A 63 17.29 28.03 16.38
CA ASP A 63 18.38 28.25 15.41
C ASP A 63 18.54 27.01 14.56
N MET A 64 18.39 27.17 13.24
CA MET A 64 18.41 26.07 12.30
C MET A 64 19.76 25.31 12.29
N ASN A 65 20.87 26.01 12.45
CA ASN A 65 22.19 25.40 12.39
C ASN A 65 22.53 24.65 13.69
N LEU A 66 21.99 25.09 14.81
CA LEU A 66 22.21 24.45 16.11
C LEU A 66 21.20 23.33 16.37
N SER A 67 19.94 23.49 15.94
CA SER A 67 18.89 22.48 16.14
C SER A 67 19.06 21.24 15.26
N LYS A 68 19.77 21.35 14.13
CA LYS A 68 19.90 20.29 13.11
C LYS A 68 21.34 19.76 12.99
N THR A 69 22.00 19.58 14.11
CA THR A 69 23.36 19.01 14.14
C THR A 69 23.34 17.50 14.36
N PRO A 70 24.43 16.79 14.03
CA PRO A 70 24.57 15.37 14.37
C PRO A 70 24.42 15.11 15.89
N GLU A 71 24.89 16.03 16.73
CA GLU A 71 24.87 15.95 18.21
C GLU A 71 23.42 15.99 18.73
N THR A 72 22.52 16.72 18.05
CA THR A 72 21.08 16.70 18.36
C THR A 72 20.35 15.48 17.77
N GLY A 73 21.08 14.58 17.12
CA GLY A 73 20.52 13.40 16.48
C GLY A 73 19.72 13.69 15.22
N PHE A 74 19.93 14.86 14.61
CA PHE A 74 19.20 15.23 13.39
C PHE A 74 19.49 14.25 12.26
N ARG A 75 18.42 13.76 11.63
CA ARG A 75 18.44 12.86 10.49
C ARG A 75 17.86 13.58 9.28
N ARG A 76 18.63 13.57 8.23
CA ARG A 76 18.17 14.07 6.93
C ARG A 76 16.99 13.22 6.41
N ARG A 77 16.38 13.65 5.31
CA ARG A 77 15.35 12.88 4.61
C ARG A 77 15.84 11.46 4.34
N ALA A 78 15.04 10.48 4.71
CA ALA A 78 15.28 9.09 4.37
C ALA A 78 15.26 8.89 2.85
N THR A 79 16.12 8.03 2.32
CA THR A 79 16.05 7.56 0.94
C THR A 79 15.03 6.43 0.84
N ARG A 80 14.60 6.08 -0.37
CA ARG A 80 13.64 5.00 -0.57
C ARG A 80 14.06 3.70 0.12
N GLU A 81 15.34 3.36 -0.01
CA GLU A 81 15.92 2.14 0.56
C GLU A 81 15.89 2.16 2.10
N THR A 82 15.96 3.34 2.70
CA THR A 82 16.02 3.49 4.16
C THR A 82 14.68 3.77 4.82
N VAL A 83 13.65 4.18 4.07
CA VAL A 83 12.31 4.46 4.61
C VAL A 83 11.73 3.28 5.41
N PRO A 84 11.81 2.01 4.97
CA PRO A 84 11.26 0.91 5.76
C PRO A 84 11.89 0.79 7.15
N ALA A 85 13.21 0.89 7.23
CA ALA A 85 13.91 0.87 8.52
C ALA A 85 13.63 2.14 9.35
N TYR A 86 13.43 3.27 8.68
CA TYR A 86 13.10 4.54 9.32
C TYR A 86 11.75 4.49 10.05
N CYS A 87 10.71 4.00 9.41
CA CYS A 87 9.39 3.78 10.00
C CYS A 87 9.43 2.65 11.04
N GLY A 88 10.19 1.60 10.74
CA GLY A 88 10.34 0.42 11.58
C GLY A 88 10.94 0.68 12.94
N ARG A 89 11.69 1.79 13.14
CA ARG A 89 12.25 2.13 14.46
C ARG A 89 11.18 2.16 15.56
N CYS A 90 9.99 2.65 15.24
CA CYS A 90 8.85 2.69 16.15
C CYS A 90 7.88 1.54 15.85
N HIS A 91 7.52 1.33 14.59
CA HIS A 91 6.52 0.34 14.19
C HIS A 91 6.96 -1.12 14.37
N SER A 92 8.22 -1.38 14.73
CA SER A 92 8.69 -2.72 15.11
C SER A 92 9.09 -2.81 16.59
N ASP A 93 8.92 -1.73 17.36
CA ASP A 93 9.22 -1.71 18.78
C ASP A 93 7.93 -1.92 19.60
N PRO A 94 7.75 -3.12 20.21
CA PRO A 94 6.57 -3.42 21.00
C PRO A 94 6.46 -2.55 22.27
N ASN A 95 7.58 -2.11 22.85
CA ASN A 95 7.56 -1.30 24.06
C ASN A 95 7.09 0.12 23.75
N PHE A 96 7.61 0.70 22.67
CA PHE A 96 7.17 2.02 22.20
C PHE A 96 5.70 1.98 21.78
N MET A 97 5.32 1.00 20.95
CA MET A 97 3.95 0.91 20.45
C MET A 97 2.92 0.60 21.54
N ALA A 98 3.29 -0.13 22.60
CA ALA A 98 2.42 -0.35 23.75
C ALA A 98 2.00 0.95 24.45
N GLN A 99 2.85 1.97 24.42
CA GLN A 99 2.58 3.28 25.03
C GLN A 99 1.73 4.16 24.10
N VAL A 100 2.00 4.14 22.80
CA VAL A 100 1.38 5.06 21.81
C VAL A 100 0.10 4.49 21.23
N ASN A 101 0.12 3.22 20.83
CA ASN A 101 -1.02 2.51 20.24
C ASN A 101 -0.93 0.99 20.48
N PRO A 102 -1.35 0.50 21.65
CA PRO A 102 -1.20 -0.92 22.03
C PRO A 102 -2.03 -1.88 21.16
N LYS A 103 -2.95 -1.39 20.34
CA LYS A 103 -3.75 -2.21 19.41
C LYS A 103 -3.06 -2.41 18.06
N LEU A 104 -2.02 -1.64 17.76
CA LEU A 104 -1.31 -1.76 16.50
C LEU A 104 -0.30 -2.91 16.58
N ARG A 105 -0.33 -3.78 15.57
CA ARG A 105 0.69 -4.84 15.42
C ARG A 105 2.07 -4.22 15.17
N VAL A 106 3.11 -4.95 15.47
CA VAL A 106 4.52 -4.51 15.33
C VAL A 106 5.32 -5.36 14.35
N ASP A 107 4.62 -6.09 13.50
CA ASP A 107 5.22 -7.01 12.53
C ASP A 107 5.22 -6.48 11.08
N GLN A 108 4.73 -5.26 10.86
CA GLN A 108 4.56 -4.69 9.51
C GLN A 108 5.87 -4.65 8.73
N LEU A 109 6.97 -4.21 9.36
CA LEU A 109 8.29 -4.21 8.71
C LEU A 109 8.77 -5.61 8.37
N ALA A 110 8.59 -6.58 9.28
CA ALA A 110 8.98 -7.96 9.06
C ALA A 110 8.19 -8.60 7.90
N LEU A 111 6.89 -8.28 7.81
CA LEU A 111 6.01 -8.71 6.71
C LEU A 111 6.40 -8.02 5.40
N TYR A 112 6.63 -6.71 5.42
CA TYR A 112 7.07 -5.95 4.25
C TYR A 112 8.38 -6.50 3.68
N ASN A 113 9.37 -6.77 4.53
CA ASN A 113 10.66 -7.32 4.09
C ASN A 113 10.53 -8.69 3.40
N LYS A 114 9.49 -9.46 3.74
CA LYS A 114 9.14 -10.73 3.08
C LYS A 114 8.31 -10.54 1.81
N SER A 115 7.68 -9.38 1.62
CA SER A 115 6.83 -9.09 0.48
C SER A 115 7.61 -9.02 -0.83
N VAL A 116 6.90 -9.07 -1.95
CA VAL A 116 7.51 -8.85 -3.27
C VAL A 116 8.12 -7.45 -3.36
N HIS A 117 7.45 -6.43 -2.83
CA HIS A 117 7.96 -5.05 -2.85
C HIS A 117 9.23 -4.91 -2.01
N GLY A 118 9.24 -5.41 -0.78
CA GLY A 118 10.40 -5.34 0.11
C GLY A 118 11.62 -6.10 -0.43
N ARG A 119 11.41 -7.29 -1.00
CA ARG A 119 12.50 -8.05 -1.64
C ARG A 119 13.06 -7.34 -2.87
N GLN A 120 12.21 -6.71 -3.69
CA GLN A 120 12.65 -5.95 -4.86
C GLN A 120 13.44 -4.70 -4.45
N LEU A 121 12.95 -3.96 -3.45
CA LEU A 121 13.67 -2.81 -2.91
C LEU A 121 15.03 -3.22 -2.34
N ALA A 122 15.09 -4.29 -1.56
CA ALA A 122 16.33 -4.84 -1.00
C ALA A 122 17.31 -5.32 -2.11
N ALA A 123 16.80 -5.70 -3.28
CA ALA A 123 17.60 -6.02 -4.46
C ALA A 123 18.05 -4.80 -5.26
N GLY A 124 17.85 -3.57 -4.73
CA GLY A 124 18.27 -2.32 -5.36
C GLY A 124 17.30 -1.77 -6.41
N ARG A 125 16.08 -2.31 -6.51
CA ARG A 125 15.05 -1.77 -7.42
C ARG A 125 14.28 -0.66 -6.73
N THR A 126 14.73 0.55 -6.94
CA THR A 126 14.18 1.74 -6.26
C THR A 126 12.79 2.14 -6.74
N GLU A 127 12.30 1.58 -7.84
CA GLU A 127 10.91 1.70 -8.30
C GLU A 127 9.92 0.83 -7.50
N ALA A 128 10.40 -0.14 -6.72
CA ALA A 128 9.54 -0.95 -5.85
C ALA A 128 8.91 -0.09 -4.76
N SER A 129 7.63 -0.34 -4.47
CA SER A 129 6.89 0.42 -3.45
C SER A 129 7.49 0.23 -2.06
N GLU A 130 7.54 1.33 -1.32
CA GLU A 130 7.91 1.36 0.10
C GLU A 130 6.79 2.01 0.94
N CYS A 131 7.01 2.22 2.23
CA CYS A 131 5.96 2.61 3.17
C CYS A 131 5.17 3.85 2.75
N VAL A 132 5.87 4.92 2.31
CA VAL A 132 5.22 6.20 2.00
C VAL A 132 4.45 6.18 0.68
N ASP A 133 4.76 5.29 -0.25
CA ASP A 133 4.00 5.16 -1.51
C ASP A 133 2.55 4.75 -1.25
N CYS A 134 2.34 3.95 -0.20
CA CYS A 134 1.03 3.49 0.21
C CYS A 134 0.40 4.39 1.27
N HIS A 135 1.16 4.74 2.32
CA HIS A 135 0.63 5.44 3.49
C HIS A 135 0.67 6.97 3.38
N GLY A 136 1.46 7.51 2.45
CA GLY A 136 1.78 8.93 2.42
C GLY A 136 2.83 9.31 3.46
N VAL A 137 3.07 10.62 3.59
CA VAL A 137 4.00 11.21 4.54
C VAL A 137 3.45 12.56 5.02
N HIS A 138 3.61 12.89 6.28
CA HIS A 138 3.15 14.12 6.95
C HIS A 138 1.62 14.33 7.00
N ASN A 139 0.83 13.42 6.47
CA ASN A 139 -0.63 13.37 6.58
C ASN A 139 -1.13 11.92 6.62
N ILE A 140 -0.38 11.06 7.29
CA ILE A 140 -0.74 9.65 7.42
C ILE A 140 -2.04 9.55 8.20
N ARG A 141 -3.01 8.84 7.62
CA ARG A 141 -4.35 8.68 8.19
C ARG A 141 -4.57 7.24 8.66
N ALA A 142 -5.41 7.09 9.67
CA ALA A 142 -5.82 5.77 10.13
C ALA A 142 -6.50 4.98 8.99
N VAL A 143 -6.33 3.66 8.95
CA VAL A 143 -6.94 2.82 7.92
C VAL A 143 -8.49 2.88 7.94
N SER A 144 -9.07 3.22 9.09
CA SER A 144 -10.51 3.44 9.26
C SER A 144 -11.01 4.78 8.70
N ASP A 145 -10.12 5.73 8.41
CA ASP A 145 -10.48 6.97 7.75
C ASP A 145 -10.73 6.69 6.26
N PRO A 146 -11.93 6.96 5.72
CA PRO A 146 -12.22 6.70 4.31
C PRO A 146 -11.37 7.51 3.34
N CYS A 147 -10.71 8.57 3.79
CA CYS A 147 -9.74 9.35 3.01
C CYS A 147 -8.30 8.83 3.13
N SER A 148 -8.05 7.82 3.97
CA SER A 148 -6.75 7.17 4.01
C SER A 148 -6.45 6.46 2.69
N PRO A 149 -5.26 6.64 2.09
CA PRO A 149 -4.88 5.93 0.88
C PRO A 149 -4.94 4.41 1.02
N VAL A 150 -4.80 3.91 2.24
CA VAL A 150 -4.84 2.46 2.56
C VAL A 150 -6.17 1.99 3.13
N SER A 151 -7.19 2.84 3.16
CA SER A 151 -8.55 2.43 3.53
C SER A 151 -9.12 1.45 2.50
N PRO A 152 -10.09 0.60 2.87
CA PRO A 152 -10.79 -0.26 1.90
C PRO A 152 -11.36 0.52 0.73
N ALA A 153 -11.67 1.78 0.95
CA ALA A 153 -12.23 2.71 0.00
C ALA A 153 -11.24 3.18 -1.08
N GLN A 154 -9.97 3.33 -0.72
CA GLN A 154 -8.94 3.97 -1.54
C GLN A 154 -7.83 3.03 -1.98
N VAL A 155 -7.71 1.86 -1.39
CA VAL A 155 -6.56 0.97 -1.59
C VAL A 155 -6.38 0.56 -3.06
N THR A 156 -7.46 0.38 -3.81
CA THR A 156 -7.38 0.07 -5.25
C THR A 156 -6.74 1.23 -6.03
N GLU A 157 -7.09 2.46 -5.70
CA GLU A 157 -6.51 3.66 -6.33
C GLU A 157 -5.03 3.83 -5.93
N THR A 158 -4.68 3.45 -4.73
CA THR A 158 -3.28 3.46 -4.27
C THR A 158 -2.44 2.45 -5.05
N CYS A 159 -2.92 1.23 -5.23
CA CYS A 159 -2.25 0.23 -6.06
C CYS A 159 -2.19 0.64 -7.54
N ALA A 160 -3.23 1.30 -8.05
CA ALA A 160 -3.35 1.76 -9.43
C ALA A 160 -2.27 2.78 -9.83
N LYS A 161 -1.62 3.45 -8.88
CA LYS A 161 -0.50 4.37 -9.18
C LYS A 161 0.63 3.68 -9.99
N CYS A 162 0.82 2.38 -9.78
CA CYS A 162 1.82 1.57 -10.48
C CYS A 162 1.18 0.42 -11.27
N HIS A 163 0.12 -0.21 -10.74
CA HIS A 163 -0.56 -1.34 -11.35
C HIS A 163 -1.80 -0.92 -12.16
N VAL A 164 -1.63 0.05 -13.08
CA VAL A 164 -2.73 0.70 -13.83
C VAL A 164 -3.63 -0.31 -14.54
N ALA A 165 -3.09 -1.12 -15.44
CA ALA A 165 -3.86 -2.06 -16.24
C ALA A 165 -4.57 -3.12 -15.38
N THR A 166 -3.92 -3.58 -14.31
CA THR A 166 -4.50 -4.54 -13.36
C THR A 166 -5.67 -3.93 -12.59
N ALA A 167 -5.54 -2.67 -12.17
CA ALA A 167 -6.61 -1.96 -11.48
C ALA A 167 -7.80 -1.67 -12.40
N GLU A 168 -7.57 -1.37 -13.67
CA GLU A 168 -8.62 -1.22 -14.70
C GLU A 168 -9.39 -2.53 -14.89
N ALA A 169 -8.68 -3.63 -15.13
CA ALA A 169 -9.30 -4.95 -15.24
C ALA A 169 -10.10 -5.33 -13.99
N PHE A 170 -9.58 -5.02 -12.80
CA PHE A 170 -10.29 -5.27 -11.55
C PHE A 170 -11.56 -4.42 -11.42
N ARG A 171 -11.55 -3.14 -11.81
CA ARG A 171 -12.74 -2.27 -11.73
C ARG A 171 -13.87 -2.76 -12.63
N GLU A 172 -13.55 -3.37 -13.76
CA GLU A 172 -14.54 -3.97 -14.69
C GLU A 172 -15.05 -5.32 -14.20
N SER A 173 -14.44 -5.92 -13.21
CA SER A 173 -14.83 -7.22 -12.67
C SER A 173 -16.07 -7.15 -11.78
N PRO A 174 -16.76 -8.27 -11.54
CA PRO A 174 -17.84 -8.34 -10.53
C PRO A 174 -17.40 -7.85 -9.15
N HIS A 175 -16.15 -8.13 -8.74
CA HIS A 175 -15.61 -7.65 -7.49
C HIS A 175 -15.39 -6.13 -7.48
N GLY A 176 -15.15 -5.53 -8.64
CA GLY A 176 -14.91 -4.10 -8.79
C GLY A 176 -16.15 -3.23 -8.75
N HIS A 177 -17.30 -3.72 -9.24
CA HIS A 177 -18.50 -2.88 -9.40
C HIS A 177 -19.78 -3.41 -8.76
N GLU A 178 -19.91 -4.71 -8.47
CA GLU A 178 -21.18 -5.27 -7.95
C GLU A 178 -21.39 -5.07 -6.44
N PHE A 179 -20.34 -4.71 -5.70
CA PHE A 179 -20.40 -4.53 -4.26
C PHE A 179 -20.57 -3.06 -3.87
N THR A 180 -21.29 -2.82 -2.77
CA THR A 180 -21.29 -1.51 -2.12
C THR A 180 -19.90 -1.15 -1.62
N TYR A 181 -19.60 0.14 -1.58
CA TYR A 181 -18.26 0.69 -1.34
C TYR A 181 -17.58 0.16 -0.06
N ASP A 182 -18.35 -0.08 1.01
CA ASP A 182 -17.92 -0.59 2.31
C ASP A 182 -17.68 -2.10 2.36
N ARG A 183 -18.17 -2.84 1.37
CA ARG A 183 -18.08 -4.32 1.29
C ARG A 183 -17.27 -4.81 0.09
N ARG A 184 -16.78 -3.90 -0.73
CA ARG A 184 -16.01 -4.25 -1.93
C ARG A 184 -14.69 -4.90 -1.54
N PRO A 185 -14.38 -6.12 -2.05
CA PRO A 185 -13.03 -6.63 -1.97
C PRO A 185 -12.09 -5.67 -2.69
N GLY A 186 -10.98 -5.31 -2.05
CA GLY A 186 -9.91 -4.55 -2.68
C GLY A 186 -8.71 -5.43 -2.95
N CYS A 187 -7.67 -4.88 -3.55
CA CYS A 187 -6.45 -5.60 -3.88
C CYS A 187 -5.87 -6.36 -2.68
N VAL A 188 -5.85 -5.74 -1.50
CA VAL A 188 -5.31 -6.34 -0.26
C VAL A 188 -6.16 -7.48 0.30
N THR A 189 -7.39 -7.63 -0.14
CA THR A 189 -8.26 -8.75 0.27
C THR A 189 -7.71 -10.08 -0.25
N CYS A 190 -7.15 -10.06 -1.45
CA CYS A 190 -6.56 -11.22 -2.09
C CYS A 190 -5.03 -11.29 -1.90
N HIS A 191 -4.35 -10.15 -2.01
CA HIS A 191 -2.88 -10.09 -2.03
C HIS A 191 -2.23 -9.77 -0.69
N ALA A 192 -3.01 -9.62 0.38
CA ALA A 192 -2.58 -9.07 1.66
C ALA A 192 -2.05 -7.63 1.54
N SER A 193 -1.67 -7.01 2.67
CA SER A 193 -1.14 -5.65 2.72
C SER A 193 0.39 -5.65 2.80
N HIS A 194 0.94 -5.76 4.01
CA HIS A 194 2.40 -5.70 4.20
C HIS A 194 3.13 -6.96 3.70
N ALA A 195 2.47 -8.12 3.71
CA ALA A 195 3.03 -9.38 3.21
C ALA A 195 2.60 -9.67 1.76
N THR A 196 2.51 -8.63 0.91
CA THR A 196 2.11 -8.82 -0.49
C THR A 196 3.05 -9.78 -1.22
N GLU A 197 2.52 -10.90 -1.68
CA GLU A 197 3.28 -11.92 -2.39
C GLU A 197 3.08 -11.84 -3.90
N SER A 198 4.01 -12.44 -4.64
CA SER A 198 3.81 -12.64 -6.08
C SER A 198 2.59 -13.52 -6.31
N ALA A 199 1.74 -13.14 -7.26
CA ALA A 199 0.56 -13.92 -7.62
C ALA A 199 0.97 -15.30 -8.15
N THR A 200 0.36 -16.36 -7.60
CA THR A 200 0.56 -17.75 -8.01
C THR A 200 -0.79 -18.42 -8.20
N THR A 201 -0.81 -19.54 -8.93
CA THR A 201 -2.02 -20.38 -9.11
C THR A 201 -2.56 -20.91 -7.78
N ALA A 202 -1.71 -21.08 -6.76
CA ALA A 202 -2.10 -21.49 -5.42
C ALA A 202 -3.03 -20.47 -4.72
N MET A 203 -3.03 -19.20 -5.15
CA MET A 203 -3.98 -18.22 -4.65
C MET A 203 -5.41 -18.47 -5.13
N LEU A 204 -5.58 -19.19 -6.25
CA LEU A 204 -6.88 -19.41 -6.90
C LEU A 204 -7.54 -20.71 -6.43
N THR A 205 -6.74 -21.75 -6.20
CA THR A 205 -7.25 -23.11 -5.92
C THR A 205 -6.52 -23.76 -4.74
N GLY A 206 -7.19 -24.67 -4.07
CA GLY A 206 -6.67 -25.39 -2.91
C GLY A 206 -7.33 -24.90 -1.61
N LYS A 207 -7.03 -25.58 -0.51
CA LYS A 207 -7.65 -25.33 0.80
C LYS A 207 -7.31 -23.96 1.38
N ASP A 208 -6.16 -23.41 1.04
CA ASP A 208 -5.65 -22.12 1.55
C ASP A 208 -5.79 -20.99 0.51
N ALA A 209 -6.46 -21.28 -0.64
CA ALA A 209 -6.68 -20.28 -1.67
C ALA A 209 -7.53 -19.11 -1.17
N VAL A 210 -7.25 -17.91 -1.67
CA VAL A 210 -7.98 -16.71 -1.24
C VAL A 210 -9.45 -16.74 -1.63
N CYS A 211 -9.77 -17.37 -2.77
CA CYS A 211 -11.13 -17.47 -3.29
C CYS A 211 -12.07 -18.26 -2.37
N VAL A 212 -11.57 -19.32 -1.71
CA VAL A 212 -12.41 -20.17 -0.85
C VAL A 212 -12.89 -19.48 0.45
N ARG A 213 -12.32 -18.32 0.77
CA ARG A 213 -12.76 -17.51 1.91
C ARG A 213 -14.19 -16.99 1.73
N CYS A 214 -14.62 -16.80 0.47
CA CYS A 214 -15.94 -16.26 0.10
C CYS A 214 -16.73 -17.22 -0.80
N HIS A 215 -16.08 -17.94 -1.69
CA HIS A 215 -16.71 -18.83 -2.66
C HIS A 215 -16.71 -20.28 -2.16
N LYS A 216 -17.89 -20.83 -1.93
CA LYS A 216 -18.05 -22.25 -1.55
C LYS A 216 -17.65 -23.16 -2.70
N ALA A 217 -17.17 -24.36 -2.38
CA ALA A 217 -16.87 -25.37 -3.38
C ALA A 217 -18.08 -25.62 -4.32
N GLY A 218 -17.80 -25.69 -5.62
CA GLY A 218 -18.83 -25.89 -6.65
C GLY A 218 -19.64 -24.64 -7.06
N SER A 219 -19.45 -23.48 -6.39
CA SER A 219 -20.03 -22.21 -6.83
C SER A 219 -19.39 -21.73 -8.14
N ASP A 220 -20.05 -20.81 -8.86
CA ASP A 220 -19.51 -20.30 -10.11
C ASP A 220 -18.20 -19.56 -9.93
N GLY A 221 -18.04 -18.77 -8.84
CA GLY A 221 -16.75 -18.15 -8.52
C GLY A 221 -15.63 -19.16 -8.27
N ALA A 222 -15.91 -20.28 -7.61
CA ALA A 222 -14.93 -21.37 -7.42
C ALA A 222 -14.59 -22.07 -8.75
N LYS A 223 -15.57 -22.28 -9.65
CA LYS A 223 -15.34 -22.82 -10.99
C LYS A 223 -14.50 -21.87 -11.85
N THR A 224 -14.81 -20.58 -11.83
CA THR A 224 -14.04 -19.54 -12.51
C THR A 224 -12.59 -19.51 -12.03
N ALA A 225 -12.36 -19.51 -10.72
CA ALA A 225 -11.02 -19.54 -10.13
C ALA A 225 -10.23 -20.79 -10.59
N ALA A 226 -10.88 -21.97 -10.62
CA ALA A 226 -10.26 -23.20 -11.10
C ALA A 226 -9.92 -23.14 -12.60
N GLY A 227 -10.82 -22.58 -13.42
CA GLY A 227 -10.60 -22.36 -14.86
C GLY A 227 -9.40 -21.43 -15.10
N ILE A 228 -9.33 -20.29 -14.40
CA ILE A 228 -8.21 -19.35 -14.47
C ILE A 228 -6.89 -20.08 -14.10
N ALA A 229 -6.89 -20.84 -13.02
CA ALA A 229 -5.70 -21.58 -12.59
C ALA A 229 -5.22 -22.57 -13.66
N GLN A 230 -6.13 -23.26 -14.34
CA GLN A 230 -5.80 -24.20 -15.44
C GLN A 230 -5.16 -23.47 -16.62
N VAL A 231 -5.72 -22.31 -17.02
CA VAL A 231 -5.16 -21.52 -18.13
C VAL A 231 -3.77 -21.01 -17.80
N LEU A 232 -3.55 -20.46 -16.59
CA LEU A 232 -2.24 -20.01 -16.12
C LEU A 232 -1.22 -21.14 -16.12
N THR A 233 -1.57 -22.28 -15.51
CA THR A 233 -0.67 -23.44 -15.43
C THR A 233 -0.28 -23.96 -16.81
N ARG A 234 -1.25 -24.02 -17.74
CA ARG A 234 -0.98 -24.46 -19.12
C ARG A 234 0.04 -23.56 -19.82
N LEU A 235 -0.09 -22.23 -19.70
CA LEU A 235 0.84 -21.30 -20.31
C LEU A 235 2.22 -21.34 -19.67
N GLU A 236 2.27 -21.39 -18.33
CA GLU A 236 3.53 -21.48 -17.57
C GLU A 236 4.32 -22.76 -17.89
N THR A 237 3.63 -23.88 -18.19
CA THR A 237 4.27 -25.14 -18.56
C THR A 237 4.64 -25.23 -20.03
N ALA A 238 3.87 -24.61 -20.92
CA ALA A 238 4.11 -24.65 -22.37
C ALA A 238 5.32 -23.79 -22.77
N ASP A 239 5.48 -22.61 -22.19
CA ASP A 239 6.62 -21.72 -22.43
C ASP A 239 7.00 -20.92 -21.17
N PRO A 240 7.96 -21.43 -20.39
CA PRO A 240 8.45 -20.71 -19.20
C PRO A 240 9.08 -19.34 -19.50
N ASN A 241 9.42 -19.06 -20.77
CA ASN A 241 10.01 -17.80 -21.21
C ASN A 241 9.00 -16.80 -21.74
N ALA A 242 7.73 -17.17 -21.84
CA ALA A 242 6.63 -16.30 -22.31
C ALA A 242 6.27 -15.19 -21.31
N LYS A 243 7.28 -14.43 -20.84
CA LYS A 243 7.11 -13.42 -19.77
C LYS A 243 6.08 -12.37 -20.08
N GLU A 244 6.08 -11.85 -21.31
CA GLU A 244 5.12 -10.82 -21.73
C GLU A 244 3.70 -11.37 -21.84
N ALA A 245 3.56 -12.58 -22.36
CA ALA A 245 2.30 -13.26 -22.46
C ALA A 245 1.70 -13.57 -21.08
N LEU A 246 2.52 -14.06 -20.17
CA LEU A 246 2.12 -14.27 -18.77
C LEU A 246 1.77 -12.95 -18.07
N ALA A 247 2.47 -11.86 -18.37
CA ALA A 247 2.14 -10.55 -17.82
C ALA A 247 0.75 -10.09 -18.29
N ARG A 248 0.44 -10.19 -19.59
CA ARG A 248 -0.89 -9.89 -20.13
C ARG A 248 -1.98 -10.77 -19.54
N LEU A 249 -1.72 -12.07 -19.45
CA LEU A 249 -2.66 -13.01 -18.84
C LEU A 249 -2.93 -12.69 -17.37
N ARG A 250 -1.90 -12.35 -16.61
CA ARG A 250 -2.04 -11.93 -15.20
C ARG A 250 -2.86 -10.65 -15.03
N VAL A 251 -2.85 -9.74 -15.99
CA VAL A 251 -3.78 -8.60 -16.02
C VAL A 251 -5.20 -9.10 -16.28
N ALA A 252 -5.40 -9.92 -17.33
CA ALA A 252 -6.72 -10.41 -17.72
C ALA A 252 -7.42 -11.22 -16.62
N VAL A 253 -6.70 -11.96 -15.79
CA VAL A 253 -7.30 -12.72 -14.67
C VAL A 253 -8.04 -11.84 -13.67
N HIS A 254 -7.71 -10.56 -13.58
CA HIS A 254 -8.38 -9.61 -12.68
C HIS A 254 -9.76 -9.16 -13.17
N THR A 255 -10.16 -9.50 -14.40
CA THR A 255 -11.54 -9.34 -14.87
C THR A 255 -12.46 -10.41 -14.28
N PHE A 256 -11.91 -11.54 -13.85
CA PHE A 256 -12.65 -12.77 -13.46
C PHE A 256 -13.63 -13.24 -14.57
N ASP A 257 -13.36 -12.89 -15.81
CA ASP A 257 -14.06 -13.31 -17.02
C ASP A 257 -13.22 -14.36 -17.76
N MET A 258 -13.75 -15.58 -17.88
CA MET A 258 -13.07 -16.70 -18.52
C MET A 258 -12.81 -16.46 -20.00
N ASP A 259 -13.70 -15.76 -20.71
CA ASP A 259 -13.51 -15.46 -22.13
C ASP A 259 -12.37 -14.44 -22.32
N ALA A 260 -12.27 -13.44 -21.46
CA ALA A 260 -11.15 -12.49 -21.47
C ALA A 260 -9.81 -13.20 -21.16
N VAL A 261 -9.80 -14.07 -20.17
CA VAL A 261 -8.63 -14.88 -19.77
C VAL A 261 -8.20 -15.80 -20.91
N GLN A 262 -9.16 -16.49 -21.58
CA GLN A 262 -8.83 -17.38 -22.69
C GLN A 262 -8.30 -16.60 -23.90
N ARG A 263 -8.93 -15.47 -24.28
CA ARG A 263 -8.42 -14.59 -25.36
C ARG A 263 -6.99 -14.12 -25.10
N ALA A 264 -6.67 -13.74 -23.85
CA ALA A 264 -5.33 -13.33 -23.48
C ALA A 264 -4.31 -14.48 -23.59
N ALA A 265 -4.71 -15.71 -23.24
CA ALA A 265 -3.88 -16.90 -23.39
C ALA A 265 -3.65 -17.29 -24.85
N ASP A 266 -4.70 -17.25 -25.68
CA ASP A 266 -4.63 -17.59 -27.11
C ASP A 266 -3.73 -16.61 -27.87
N SER A 267 -3.80 -15.32 -27.54
CA SER A 267 -2.90 -14.29 -28.10
C SER A 267 -1.44 -14.50 -27.75
N ALA A 268 -1.16 -15.26 -26.69
CA ALA A 268 0.17 -15.59 -26.26
C ALA A 268 0.82 -16.73 -27.05
N THR A 269 0.01 -17.62 -27.62
CA THR A 269 0.45 -18.79 -28.38
C THR A 269 0.68 -18.49 -29.87
N VAL A 270 0.21 -17.34 -30.35
CA VAL A 270 0.46 -16.90 -31.73
C VAL A 270 1.86 -16.27 -31.81
N SER A 271 2.81 -17.02 -32.32
CA SER A 271 4.19 -16.55 -32.54
C SER A 271 4.21 -15.30 -33.45
N PRO A 272 5.10 -14.30 -33.19
CA PRO A 272 5.23 -13.10 -34.04
C PRO A 272 5.57 -13.40 -35.52
N GLU A 273 6.01 -14.60 -35.83
CA GLU A 273 6.34 -15.02 -37.21
C GLU A 273 5.11 -15.29 -38.08
N ALA A 274 3.92 -15.51 -37.49
CA ALA A 274 2.70 -15.76 -38.26
C ALA A 274 2.06 -14.47 -38.84
N VAL A 275 2.46 -13.29 -38.41
CA VAL A 275 1.93 -11.99 -38.84
C VAL A 275 2.72 -11.37 -40.00
N ARG A 276 3.83 -12.01 -40.46
CA ARG A 276 4.66 -11.51 -41.57
C ARG A 276 4.55 -12.34 -42.86
N LYS A 277 3.39 -12.92 -43.13
CA LYS A 277 3.11 -13.50 -44.44
C LYS A 277 1.92 -12.85 -45.12
#